data_76c0e4b37c94a3f7ad19a6631501732a
#
_entry.id   76c0e4b37c94a3f7ad19a6631501732a
#
_cell.length_a   1.000
_cell.length_b   1.000
_cell.length_c   1.000
_cell.angle_alpha   90.00
_cell.angle_beta   90.00
_cell.angle_gamma   90.00
#
_symmetry.space_group_name_H-M   'P 1'
#
loop_
_entity.id
_entity.type
_entity.pdbx_description
1 polymer ?
#
loop_
_entity_poly.entity_id
_entity_poly.type
_entity_poly.pdbx_seq_one_letter_code
_entity_poly.pdbx_strand_id
1 'polypeptide(L)'
;MDIMSLTAVELGKKIKAKEISVTEATQAYLDQIEKVENDVHSYVTIDKEGALKRAEEVQKMIDDGTLLSPLAGVPVAIKDNMCTKGMRTTCSSKILEDFVPTFTSEAVLNLEKAGAVIIGKTNMDEFAMGSTTETSYYGVTRNPWNLGHVPGGSSGGSCAAVAAGECAYALGSDTGGSIRQPSSFCGVTGIKPTYGTVSRYGLIAYGSSLYQIGPIAKDVTDCATILETIASHDVKDSTSVEREYDFTSALKDDVKGMKIGIPRDYFGDGLSADVKEQILNAVKVLEEKGAVVEEFDLSLVKYAIPAYYIIADAEASSNLARFDGVKYGYRTEEYEGLHNMYKKTRSEGFGAEVKRRIMLGSFVLSSGYYDAYYLKALRTKALIKQAFDKAFAKYDMIVAPAAPTTAPELGKSLSDPMKMYLSDIYTISVNLAGLPGISIPVGKDSKGLPVGMQLIGDCFQEKKIIQAAYTFEQTRTYEAPQFVKEGR
;
A
#
# COMPACT_ATOMS: atom_id res chain seq x y z
N MET A 1 16.51 -25.33 5.64
CA MET A 1 15.32 -24.57 6.10
C MET A 1 14.94 -23.64 4.97
N ASP A 2 13.68 -23.59 4.60
CA ASP A 2 13.24 -22.68 3.53
C ASP A 2 13.02 -21.27 4.11
N ILE A 3 13.95 -20.35 3.87
CA ILE A 3 13.90 -18.96 4.34
C ILE A 3 12.67 -18.25 3.77
N MET A 4 12.25 -18.58 2.56
CA MET A 4 11.10 -17.98 1.90
C MET A 4 9.76 -18.32 2.57
N SER A 5 9.70 -19.41 3.34
CA SER A 5 8.48 -19.78 4.10
C SER A 5 8.30 -18.98 5.39
N LEU A 6 9.38 -18.38 5.92
CA LEU A 6 9.33 -17.61 7.17
C LEU A 6 8.60 -16.27 6.99
N THR A 7 7.93 -15.83 8.07
CA THR A 7 7.45 -14.44 8.18
C THR A 7 8.62 -13.51 8.55
N ALA A 8 8.44 -12.20 8.45
CA ALA A 8 9.51 -11.25 8.75
C ALA A 8 9.95 -11.34 10.24
N VAL A 9 8.98 -11.45 11.15
CA VAL A 9 9.27 -11.58 12.59
C VAL A 9 9.93 -12.93 12.91
N GLU A 10 9.51 -14.02 12.27
CA GLU A 10 10.14 -15.33 12.41
C GLU A 10 11.59 -15.32 11.91
N LEU A 11 11.84 -14.73 10.75
CA LEU A 11 13.18 -14.56 10.21
C LEU A 11 14.06 -13.74 11.15
N GLY A 12 13.56 -12.60 11.65
CA GLY A 12 14.27 -11.79 12.63
C GLY A 12 14.61 -12.53 13.92
N LYS A 13 13.71 -13.39 14.43
CA LYS A 13 13.99 -14.26 15.58
C LYS A 13 15.13 -15.25 15.31
N LYS A 14 15.13 -15.88 14.12
CA LYS A 14 16.19 -16.83 13.72
C LYS A 14 17.53 -16.16 13.49
N ILE A 15 17.55 -14.95 12.94
CA ILE A 15 18.77 -14.16 12.81
C ILE A 15 19.35 -13.82 14.19
N LYS A 16 18.52 -13.37 15.13
CA LYS A 16 18.98 -13.11 16.51
C LYS A 16 19.46 -14.34 17.24
N ALA A 17 18.84 -15.51 16.99
CA ALA A 17 19.26 -16.78 17.54
C ALA A 17 20.53 -17.33 16.88
N LYS A 18 21.09 -16.63 15.86
CA LYS A 18 22.24 -17.04 15.03
C LYS A 18 22.03 -18.37 14.30
N GLU A 19 20.77 -18.72 14.04
CA GLU A 19 20.40 -19.88 13.21
C GLU A 19 20.54 -19.57 11.71
N ILE A 20 20.37 -18.30 11.32
CA ILE A 20 20.53 -17.76 9.98
C ILE A 20 21.34 -16.47 10.10
N SER A 21 22.35 -16.26 9.26
CA SER A 21 23.04 -14.98 9.20
C SER A 21 22.26 -13.96 8.37
N VAL A 22 22.48 -12.66 8.61
CA VAL A 22 21.86 -11.58 7.83
C VAL A 22 22.25 -11.69 6.34
N THR A 23 23.51 -12.06 6.07
CA THR A 23 24.02 -12.25 4.71
C THR A 23 23.34 -13.43 4.02
N GLU A 24 23.16 -14.57 4.69
CA GLU A 24 22.41 -15.72 4.14
C GLU A 24 20.96 -15.35 3.85
N ALA A 25 20.28 -14.65 4.77
CA ALA A 25 18.92 -14.19 4.56
C ALA A 25 18.83 -13.26 3.35
N THR A 26 19.73 -12.25 3.26
CA THR A 26 19.75 -11.29 2.16
C THR A 26 20.05 -11.98 0.82
N GLN A 27 21.03 -12.88 0.78
CA GLN A 27 21.38 -13.61 -0.43
C GLN A 27 20.23 -14.50 -0.91
N ALA A 28 19.50 -15.17 0.00
CA ALA A 28 18.37 -16.03 -0.35
C ALA A 28 17.25 -15.22 -1.07
N TYR A 29 16.95 -14.00 -0.62
CA TYR A 29 15.98 -13.12 -1.29
C TYR A 29 16.51 -12.59 -2.62
N LEU A 30 17.80 -12.26 -2.74
CA LEU A 30 18.40 -11.87 -4.01
C LEU A 30 18.37 -13.02 -5.02
N ASP A 31 18.64 -14.26 -4.58
CA ASP A 31 18.55 -15.46 -5.43
C ASP A 31 17.10 -15.73 -5.89
N GLN A 32 16.11 -15.45 -5.03
CA GLN A 32 14.71 -15.55 -5.40
C GLN A 32 14.32 -14.50 -6.44
N ILE A 33 14.78 -13.26 -6.30
CA ILE A 33 14.59 -12.20 -7.30
C ILE A 33 15.18 -12.64 -8.65
N GLU A 34 16.41 -13.18 -8.68
CA GLU A 34 17.02 -13.66 -9.93
C GLU A 34 16.18 -14.74 -10.63
N LYS A 35 15.41 -15.53 -9.89
CA LYS A 35 14.55 -16.59 -10.44
C LYS A 35 13.24 -16.08 -11.03
N VAL A 36 12.59 -15.09 -10.38
CA VAL A 36 11.18 -14.79 -10.65
C VAL A 36 10.93 -13.38 -11.19
N GLU A 37 11.86 -12.43 -11.02
CA GLU A 37 11.64 -11.01 -11.34
C GLU A 37 11.42 -10.77 -12.85
N ASN A 38 12.04 -11.57 -13.71
CA ASN A 38 11.81 -11.48 -15.16
C ASN A 38 10.35 -11.77 -15.57
N ASP A 39 9.63 -12.53 -14.78
CA ASP A 39 8.21 -12.85 -15.00
C ASP A 39 7.28 -11.91 -14.22
N VAL A 40 7.64 -11.52 -12.99
CA VAL A 40 6.78 -10.71 -12.10
C VAL A 40 6.93 -9.21 -12.33
N HIS A 41 8.13 -8.71 -12.54
CA HIS A 41 8.44 -7.29 -12.71
C HIS A 41 7.99 -6.44 -11.51
N SER A 42 8.36 -6.86 -10.31
CA SER A 42 7.99 -6.19 -9.06
C SER A 42 8.90 -5.02 -8.69
N TYR A 43 10.12 -4.95 -9.25
CA TYR A 43 11.11 -3.91 -8.96
C TYR A 43 11.36 -2.94 -10.13
N VAL A 44 11.70 -1.69 -9.79
CA VAL A 44 12.27 -0.69 -10.69
C VAL A 44 13.79 -0.60 -10.50
N THR A 45 14.24 -0.81 -9.27
CA THR A 45 15.66 -0.78 -8.91
C THR A 45 15.95 -1.85 -7.88
N ILE A 46 16.95 -2.68 -8.14
CA ILE A 46 17.50 -3.68 -7.20
C ILE A 46 18.90 -3.23 -6.83
N ASP A 47 19.20 -3.11 -5.53
CA ASP A 47 20.50 -2.71 -5.00
C ASP A 47 21.20 -3.90 -4.32
N LYS A 48 21.66 -4.84 -5.13
CA LYS A 48 22.32 -6.07 -4.65
C LYS A 48 23.57 -5.78 -3.81
N GLU A 49 24.44 -4.88 -4.28
CA GLU A 49 25.70 -4.54 -3.60
C GLU A 49 25.46 -3.79 -2.29
N GLY A 50 24.55 -2.80 -2.31
CA GLY A 50 24.20 -2.04 -1.11
C GLY A 50 23.51 -2.91 -0.06
N ALA A 51 22.61 -3.81 -0.49
CA ALA A 51 21.93 -4.74 0.40
C ALA A 51 22.91 -5.71 1.11
N LEU A 52 23.85 -6.31 0.37
CA LEU A 52 24.85 -7.22 0.96
C LEU A 52 25.81 -6.48 1.90
N LYS A 53 26.26 -5.29 1.51
CA LYS A 53 27.08 -4.45 2.40
C LYS A 53 26.33 -4.09 3.69
N ARG A 54 25.07 -3.69 3.57
CA ARG A 54 24.21 -3.40 4.72
C ARG A 54 23.99 -4.62 5.60
N ALA A 55 23.84 -5.80 4.99
CA ALA A 55 23.70 -7.06 5.71
C ALA A 55 24.92 -7.34 6.61
N GLU A 56 26.14 -7.12 6.11
CA GLU A 56 27.37 -7.27 6.90
C GLU A 56 27.43 -6.27 8.06
N GLU A 57 27.05 -5.00 7.83
CA GLU A 57 27.01 -3.97 8.88
C GLU A 57 26.03 -4.35 9.98
N VAL A 58 24.81 -4.75 9.61
CA VAL A 58 23.74 -5.14 10.56
C VAL A 58 24.12 -6.41 11.30
N GLN A 59 24.77 -7.39 10.64
CA GLN A 59 25.27 -8.60 11.31
C GLN A 59 26.19 -8.24 12.48
N LYS A 60 27.15 -7.33 12.26
CA LYS A 60 28.07 -6.86 13.32
C LYS A 60 27.31 -6.20 14.48
N MET A 61 26.32 -5.34 14.16
CA MET A 61 25.50 -4.68 15.19
C MET A 61 24.71 -5.69 16.05
N ILE A 62 24.22 -6.76 15.44
CA ILE A 62 23.53 -7.85 16.15
C ILE A 62 24.52 -8.64 17.01
N ASP A 63 25.70 -8.98 16.48
CA ASP A 63 26.73 -9.73 17.17
C ASP A 63 27.29 -8.99 18.39
N ASP A 64 27.41 -7.67 18.28
CA ASP A 64 27.85 -6.76 19.34
C ASP A 64 26.72 -6.45 20.36
N GLY A 65 25.49 -6.94 20.12
CA GLY A 65 24.33 -6.71 20.99
C GLY A 65 23.81 -5.27 20.98
N THR A 66 24.21 -4.44 20.02
CA THR A 66 23.80 -3.03 19.91
C THR A 66 22.45 -2.86 19.17
N LEU A 67 21.98 -3.90 18.48
CA LEU A 67 20.73 -3.89 17.73
C LEU A 67 19.82 -5.05 18.14
N LEU A 68 18.65 -4.72 18.72
CA LEU A 68 17.70 -5.68 19.28
C LEU A 68 16.31 -5.66 18.62
N SER A 69 16.10 -4.86 17.57
CA SER A 69 14.81 -4.77 16.87
C SER A 69 14.34 -6.14 16.34
N PRO A 70 13.03 -6.44 16.34
CA PRO A 70 12.50 -7.66 15.72
C PRO A 70 12.72 -7.72 14.20
N LEU A 71 12.98 -6.57 13.55
CA LEU A 71 13.22 -6.45 12.10
C LEU A 71 14.71 -6.34 11.74
N ALA A 72 15.62 -6.51 12.73
CA ALA A 72 17.05 -6.42 12.48
C ALA A 72 17.53 -7.54 11.55
N GLY A 73 18.15 -7.15 10.45
CA GLY A 73 18.66 -8.05 9.41
C GLY A 73 17.59 -8.60 8.45
N VAL A 74 16.34 -8.17 8.59
CA VAL A 74 15.25 -8.65 7.73
C VAL A 74 15.19 -7.86 6.41
N PRO A 75 15.21 -8.53 5.24
CA PRO A 75 15.18 -7.89 3.93
C PRO A 75 13.82 -7.26 3.61
N VAL A 76 13.84 -6.00 3.15
CA VAL A 76 12.64 -5.20 2.85
C VAL A 76 12.70 -4.55 1.47
N ALA A 77 11.54 -4.43 0.82
CA ALA A 77 11.35 -3.66 -0.40
C ALA A 77 10.58 -2.34 -0.12
N ILE A 78 10.96 -1.27 -0.81
CA ILE A 78 10.39 0.05 -0.61
C ILE A 78 9.70 0.53 -1.89
N LYS A 79 8.43 0.92 -1.80
CA LYS A 79 7.72 1.49 -2.96
C LYS A 79 8.45 2.70 -3.52
N ASP A 80 8.51 2.80 -4.84
CA ASP A 80 9.38 3.74 -5.55
C ASP A 80 8.95 5.23 -5.47
N ASN A 81 8.04 5.57 -4.59
CA ASN A 81 7.68 6.95 -4.25
C ASN A 81 8.20 7.42 -2.88
N MET A 82 8.94 6.60 -2.16
CA MET A 82 9.58 6.98 -0.89
C MET A 82 11.06 7.29 -1.13
N CYS A 83 11.46 8.52 -0.88
CA CYS A 83 12.87 8.94 -1.00
C CYS A 83 13.76 8.06 -0.12
N THR A 84 14.78 7.48 -0.73
CA THR A 84 15.82 6.68 -0.07
C THR A 84 17.16 7.25 -0.50
N LYS A 85 17.92 7.82 0.42
CA LYS A 85 19.19 8.51 0.13
C LYS A 85 20.15 7.61 -0.65
N GLY A 86 20.66 8.11 -1.77
CA GLY A 86 21.62 7.40 -2.62
C GLY A 86 21.00 6.32 -3.51
N MET A 87 19.70 6.01 -3.38
CA MET A 87 19.00 5.01 -4.19
C MET A 87 18.01 5.71 -5.13
N ARG A 88 18.06 5.40 -6.42
CA ARG A 88 17.17 5.96 -7.44
C ARG A 88 15.71 5.82 -7.00
N THR A 89 14.93 6.91 -7.13
CA THR A 89 13.53 6.99 -6.71
C THR A 89 12.74 7.74 -7.79
N THR A 90 11.93 7.02 -8.56
CA THR A 90 11.38 7.52 -9.82
C THR A 90 9.87 7.72 -9.83
N CYS A 91 9.14 7.25 -8.81
CA CYS A 91 7.66 7.13 -8.86
C CYS A 91 7.15 6.37 -10.09
N SER A 92 7.96 5.45 -10.62
CA SER A 92 7.69 4.73 -11.87
C SER A 92 7.37 5.64 -13.06
N SER A 93 8.02 6.84 -13.11
CA SER A 93 7.83 7.88 -14.12
C SER A 93 9.13 8.26 -14.81
N LYS A 94 9.07 8.53 -16.11
CA LYS A 94 10.18 9.12 -16.87
C LYS A 94 10.61 10.48 -16.30
N ILE A 95 9.68 11.26 -15.74
CA ILE A 95 9.99 12.60 -15.20
C ILE A 95 11.04 12.58 -14.09
N LEU A 96 11.18 11.44 -13.38
CA LEU A 96 12.16 11.24 -12.30
C LEU A 96 13.11 10.07 -12.58
N GLU A 97 13.29 9.65 -13.85
CA GLU A 97 14.06 8.44 -14.20
C GLU A 97 15.49 8.41 -13.62
N ASP A 98 16.14 9.56 -13.51
CA ASP A 98 17.51 9.70 -12.99
C ASP A 98 17.57 10.34 -11.60
N PHE A 99 16.44 10.51 -10.93
CA PHE A 99 16.41 11.18 -9.63
C PHE A 99 16.95 10.29 -8.51
N VAL A 100 18.02 10.73 -7.87
CA VAL A 100 18.61 10.12 -6.68
C VAL A 100 18.46 11.08 -5.49
N PRO A 101 17.64 10.75 -4.48
CA PRO A 101 17.44 11.59 -3.32
C PRO A 101 18.70 11.80 -2.49
N THR A 102 18.85 13.00 -1.93
CA THR A 102 19.91 13.35 -0.98
C THR A 102 19.52 13.11 0.48
N PHE A 103 18.29 12.66 0.72
CA PHE A 103 17.72 12.39 2.04
C PHE A 103 16.81 11.15 1.99
N THR A 104 16.56 10.56 3.16
CA THR A 104 15.66 9.40 3.32
C THR A 104 14.34 9.84 3.94
N SER A 105 13.22 9.26 3.49
CA SER A 105 11.90 9.46 4.11
C SER A 105 11.89 8.92 5.54
N GLU A 106 11.14 9.56 6.44
CA GLU A 106 11.16 9.21 7.88
C GLU A 106 10.77 7.75 8.13
N ALA A 107 9.75 7.24 7.43
CA ALA A 107 9.35 5.84 7.56
C ALA A 107 10.48 4.86 7.20
N VAL A 108 11.20 5.14 6.10
CA VAL A 108 12.36 4.32 5.69
C VAL A 108 13.52 4.49 6.66
N LEU A 109 13.77 5.70 7.14
CA LEU A 109 14.82 5.97 8.14
C LEU A 109 14.58 5.20 9.45
N ASN A 110 13.31 5.06 9.87
CA ASN A 110 12.95 4.27 11.05
C ASN A 110 13.22 2.77 10.83
N LEU A 111 12.99 2.24 9.62
CA LEU A 111 13.38 0.88 9.28
C LEU A 111 14.90 0.70 9.24
N GLU A 112 15.65 1.66 8.68
CA GLU A 112 17.12 1.64 8.69
C GLU A 112 17.67 1.63 10.12
N LYS A 113 17.10 2.44 11.03
CA LYS A 113 17.45 2.46 12.46
C LYS A 113 17.12 1.12 13.16
N ALA A 114 16.03 0.47 12.74
CA ALA A 114 15.65 -0.85 13.22
C ALA A 114 16.54 -1.98 12.65
N GLY A 115 17.46 -1.66 11.72
CA GLY A 115 18.39 -2.62 11.13
C GLY A 115 17.82 -3.39 9.95
N ALA A 116 16.79 -2.91 9.31
CA ALA A 116 16.27 -3.52 8.08
C ALA A 116 17.31 -3.43 6.94
N VAL A 117 17.28 -4.40 6.04
CA VAL A 117 18.12 -4.46 4.84
C VAL A 117 17.25 -4.13 3.62
N ILE A 118 17.43 -2.94 3.04
CA ILE A 118 16.68 -2.52 1.86
C ILE A 118 17.25 -3.21 0.63
N ILE A 119 16.44 -4.02 -0.07
CA ILE A 119 16.84 -4.74 -1.29
C ILE A 119 16.70 -3.85 -2.53
N GLY A 120 15.66 -3.01 -2.56
CA GLY A 120 15.38 -2.20 -3.74
C GLY A 120 14.08 -1.41 -3.67
N LYS A 121 13.71 -0.83 -4.83
CA LYS A 121 12.54 0.01 -5.04
C LYS A 121 11.52 -0.72 -5.91
N THR A 122 10.30 -0.88 -5.39
CA THR A 122 9.26 -1.64 -6.08
C THR A 122 8.47 -0.80 -7.08
N ASN A 123 8.08 -1.44 -8.17
CA ASN A 123 7.26 -0.86 -9.21
C ASN A 123 5.87 -0.43 -8.69
N MET A 124 5.28 0.54 -9.38
CA MET A 124 4.01 1.13 -8.97
C MET A 124 3.31 1.79 -10.16
N ASP A 125 2.04 2.10 -10.04
CA ASP A 125 1.42 3.03 -10.98
C ASP A 125 2.11 4.39 -10.91
N GLU A 126 2.31 5.03 -12.06
CA GLU A 126 3.04 6.30 -12.18
C GLU A 126 2.50 7.36 -11.19
N PHE A 127 3.37 7.89 -10.32
CA PHE A 127 3.02 8.83 -9.24
C PHE A 127 1.88 8.37 -8.33
N ALA A 128 1.71 7.07 -8.15
CA ALA A 128 0.62 6.46 -7.39
C ALA A 128 -0.78 6.73 -7.98
N MET A 129 -0.87 7.03 -9.28
CA MET A 129 -2.09 7.34 -10.03
C MET A 129 -2.54 6.14 -10.85
N GLY A 130 -3.18 5.18 -10.20
CA GLY A 130 -3.70 3.96 -10.81
C GLY A 130 -4.05 2.91 -9.76
N SER A 131 -4.59 1.79 -10.23
CA SER A 131 -5.06 0.70 -9.38
C SER A 131 -4.65 -0.68 -9.91
N THR A 132 -3.70 -0.74 -10.87
CA THR A 132 -3.32 -1.99 -11.55
C THR A 132 -1.82 -2.19 -11.73
N THR A 133 -1.01 -1.16 -11.52
CA THR A 133 0.45 -1.13 -11.79
C THR A 133 0.79 -1.38 -13.27
N GLU A 134 -0.15 -1.05 -14.16
CA GLU A 134 0.04 -1.09 -15.63
C GLU A 134 0.48 0.25 -16.20
N THR A 135 0.42 1.35 -15.42
CA THR A 135 0.76 2.70 -15.89
C THR A 135 2.22 3.09 -15.66
N SER A 136 3.03 2.17 -15.14
CA SER A 136 4.46 2.36 -14.92
C SER A 136 5.23 2.60 -16.22
N TYR A 137 6.13 3.58 -16.22
CA TYR A 137 7.06 3.81 -17.33
C TYR A 137 8.03 2.63 -17.56
N TYR A 138 8.32 1.85 -16.50
CA TYR A 138 9.27 0.73 -16.55
C TYR A 138 8.63 -0.60 -16.96
N GLY A 139 7.34 -0.62 -17.25
CA GLY A 139 6.62 -1.82 -17.64
C GLY A 139 5.66 -2.33 -16.58
N VAL A 140 4.96 -3.40 -16.92
CA VAL A 140 3.84 -3.93 -16.16
C VAL A 140 4.30 -4.93 -15.12
N THR A 141 3.86 -4.79 -13.88
CA THR A 141 3.98 -5.83 -12.85
C THR A 141 2.86 -6.86 -13.02
N ARG A 142 3.17 -8.13 -12.83
CA ARG A 142 2.23 -9.24 -12.96
C ARG A 142 1.92 -9.88 -11.61
N ASN A 143 0.72 -10.42 -11.49
CA ASN A 143 0.29 -11.07 -10.25
C ASN A 143 0.94 -12.45 -10.11
N PRO A 144 1.64 -12.75 -9.00
CA PRO A 144 2.29 -14.06 -8.79
C PRO A 144 1.32 -15.24 -8.70
N TRP A 145 0.03 -15.01 -8.43
CA TRP A 145 -0.99 -16.06 -8.45
C TRP A 145 -1.37 -16.48 -9.87
N ASN A 146 -1.32 -15.54 -10.81
CA ASN A 146 -1.53 -15.77 -12.23
C ASN A 146 -0.91 -14.62 -13.04
N LEU A 147 0.16 -14.91 -13.75
CA LEU A 147 0.94 -13.91 -14.52
C LEU A 147 0.14 -13.20 -15.65
N GLY A 148 -1.05 -13.69 -15.98
CA GLY A 148 -1.99 -13.04 -16.89
C GLY A 148 -2.88 -11.98 -16.23
N HIS A 149 -2.74 -11.75 -14.92
CA HIS A 149 -3.56 -10.84 -14.13
C HIS A 149 -2.74 -9.71 -13.52
N VAL A 150 -3.41 -8.60 -13.17
CA VAL A 150 -2.77 -7.47 -12.50
C VAL A 150 -2.53 -7.77 -11.02
N PRO A 151 -1.48 -7.22 -10.39
CA PRO A 151 -1.25 -7.33 -8.95
C PRO A 151 -2.12 -6.35 -8.14
N GLY A 152 -2.89 -5.49 -8.85
CA GLY A 152 -3.50 -4.30 -8.26
C GLY A 152 -2.54 -3.11 -8.22
N GLY A 153 -2.94 -2.05 -7.57
CA GLY A 153 -2.14 -0.82 -7.48
C GLY A 153 -2.75 0.25 -6.53
N SER A 154 -1.97 1.28 -6.34
CA SER A 154 -0.69 1.61 -6.97
C SER A 154 0.53 0.93 -6.34
N SER A 155 0.43 0.18 -5.22
CA SER A 155 1.54 -0.56 -4.61
C SER A 155 1.63 -2.01 -5.11
N GLY A 156 1.33 -2.24 -6.40
CA GLY A 156 1.29 -3.59 -6.98
C GLY A 156 2.64 -4.29 -6.94
N GLY A 157 3.74 -3.59 -7.23
CA GLY A 157 5.08 -4.15 -7.11
C GLY A 157 5.43 -4.56 -5.68
N SER A 158 5.04 -3.76 -4.66
CA SER A 158 5.26 -4.11 -3.26
C SER A 158 4.50 -5.37 -2.84
N CYS A 159 3.22 -5.50 -3.26
CA CYS A 159 2.41 -6.67 -2.95
C CYS A 159 2.88 -7.91 -3.72
N ALA A 160 3.24 -7.74 -4.99
CA ALA A 160 3.77 -8.82 -5.82
C ALA A 160 5.12 -9.34 -5.27
N ALA A 161 6.02 -8.44 -4.86
CA ALA A 161 7.31 -8.82 -4.28
C ALA A 161 7.15 -9.67 -3.00
N VAL A 162 6.24 -9.29 -2.10
CA VAL A 162 5.95 -10.10 -0.90
C VAL A 162 5.35 -11.45 -1.27
N ALA A 163 4.36 -11.48 -2.18
CA ALA A 163 3.70 -12.71 -2.60
C ALA A 163 4.64 -13.65 -3.37
N ALA A 164 5.55 -13.11 -4.18
CA ALA A 164 6.56 -13.87 -4.92
C ALA A 164 7.76 -14.31 -4.06
N GLY A 165 7.83 -13.89 -2.80
CA GLY A 165 8.97 -14.20 -1.92
C GLY A 165 10.24 -13.43 -2.27
N GLU A 166 10.15 -12.29 -2.93
CA GLU A 166 11.28 -11.43 -3.31
C GLU A 166 11.73 -10.48 -2.20
N CYS A 167 10.96 -10.39 -1.14
CA CYS A 167 11.30 -9.72 0.12
C CYS A 167 10.48 -10.33 1.26
N ALA A 168 10.94 -10.13 2.50
CA ALA A 168 10.18 -10.60 3.67
C ALA A 168 8.93 -9.76 3.90
N TYR A 169 9.03 -8.45 3.65
CA TYR A 169 7.96 -7.46 3.73
C TYR A 169 8.27 -6.25 2.84
N ALA A 170 7.27 -5.41 2.63
CA ALA A 170 7.44 -4.18 1.86
C ALA A 170 6.71 -3.00 2.51
N LEU A 171 7.13 -1.78 2.15
CA LEU A 171 6.32 -0.58 2.37
C LEU A 171 5.55 -0.22 1.11
N GLY A 172 4.30 0.14 1.30
CA GLY A 172 3.42 0.74 0.30
C GLY A 172 2.95 2.13 0.70
N SER A 173 2.21 2.78 -0.19
CA SER A 173 1.47 4.01 0.10
C SER A 173 0.03 3.88 -0.39
N ASP A 174 -0.93 4.45 0.35
CA ASP A 174 -2.35 4.28 0.10
C ASP A 174 -3.05 5.64 0.12
N THR A 175 -3.48 6.09 -1.06
CA THR A 175 -4.20 7.36 -1.26
C THR A 175 -5.71 7.13 -1.39
N GLY A 176 -6.10 6.00 -1.99
CA GLY A 176 -7.51 5.62 -2.20
C GLY A 176 -7.75 4.11 -2.11
N GLY A 177 -6.77 3.34 -1.61
CA GLY A 177 -6.83 1.88 -1.55
C GLY A 177 -5.53 1.20 -1.93
N SER A 178 -4.50 1.98 -2.28
CA SER A 178 -3.29 1.49 -2.95
C SER A 178 -2.34 0.61 -2.11
N ILE A 179 -2.67 0.28 -0.88
CA ILE A 179 -2.11 -0.83 -0.08
C ILE A 179 -3.13 -1.96 -0.02
N ARG A 180 -4.37 -1.65 0.36
CA ARG A 180 -5.41 -2.63 0.72
C ARG A 180 -5.93 -3.42 -0.49
N GLN A 181 -6.17 -2.75 -1.61
CA GLN A 181 -6.64 -3.40 -2.83
C GLN A 181 -5.58 -4.33 -3.44
N PRO A 182 -4.32 -3.91 -3.69
CA PRO A 182 -3.30 -4.83 -4.21
C PRO A 182 -2.94 -5.94 -3.21
N SER A 183 -3.03 -5.72 -1.89
CA SER A 183 -2.89 -6.79 -0.90
C SER A 183 -3.96 -7.87 -1.06
N SER A 184 -5.21 -7.47 -1.33
CA SER A 184 -6.30 -8.40 -1.65
C SER A 184 -5.99 -9.23 -2.89
N PHE A 185 -5.52 -8.60 -3.97
CA PHE A 185 -5.26 -9.27 -5.25
C PHE A 185 -4.04 -10.20 -5.20
N CYS A 186 -3.03 -9.87 -4.39
CA CYS A 186 -1.83 -10.67 -4.22
C CYS A 186 -1.89 -11.66 -3.05
N GLY A 187 -3.00 -11.71 -2.29
CA GLY A 187 -3.17 -12.65 -1.18
C GLY A 187 -2.21 -12.42 -0.02
N VAL A 188 -1.88 -11.16 0.25
CA VAL A 188 -1.01 -10.72 1.36
C VAL A 188 -1.79 -9.80 2.30
N THR A 189 -1.23 -9.53 3.48
CA THR A 189 -1.78 -8.59 4.46
C THR A 189 -1.22 -7.19 4.24
N GLY A 190 -2.08 -6.16 4.30
CA GLY A 190 -1.64 -4.77 4.19
C GLY A 190 -2.44 -3.83 5.06
N ILE A 191 -1.75 -2.92 5.77
CA ILE A 191 -2.37 -1.93 6.66
C ILE A 191 -2.16 -0.52 6.12
N LYS A 192 -3.26 0.21 5.94
CA LYS A 192 -3.26 1.65 5.85
C LYS A 192 -3.62 2.22 7.23
N PRO A 193 -2.69 2.87 7.95
CA PRO A 193 -3.02 3.43 9.26
C PRO A 193 -3.90 4.68 9.18
N THR A 194 -4.30 5.19 10.31
CA THR A 194 -4.96 6.51 10.45
C THR A 194 -4.06 7.60 9.86
N TYR A 195 -4.67 8.58 9.20
CA TYR A 195 -3.95 9.75 8.68
C TYR A 195 -3.21 10.46 9.81
N GLY A 196 -1.88 10.64 9.63
CA GLY A 196 -1.00 11.25 10.63
C GLY A 196 -0.30 10.27 11.57
N THR A 197 -0.52 8.95 11.44
CA THR A 197 0.20 7.93 12.22
C THR A 197 1.65 7.76 11.77
N VAL A 198 1.90 7.82 10.47
CA VAL A 198 3.24 7.71 9.86
C VAL A 198 3.58 9.02 9.17
N SER A 199 4.79 9.54 9.39
CA SER A 199 5.27 10.76 8.74
C SER A 199 5.26 10.61 7.21
N ARG A 200 4.77 11.65 6.54
CA ARG A 200 4.79 11.78 5.08
C ARG A 200 6.08 12.42 4.55
N TYR A 201 7.00 12.82 5.44
CA TYR A 201 8.26 13.41 5.02
C TYR A 201 9.05 12.44 4.15
N GLY A 202 9.39 12.90 2.93
CA GLY A 202 10.09 12.11 1.95
C GLY A 202 9.21 11.18 1.12
N LEU A 203 7.88 11.15 1.33
CA LEU A 203 6.93 10.58 0.39
C LEU A 203 6.67 11.59 -0.73
N ILE A 204 6.94 11.23 -1.98
CA ILE A 204 6.74 12.13 -3.13
C ILE A 204 5.27 12.45 -3.28
N ALA A 205 4.95 13.74 -3.35
CA ALA A 205 3.60 14.24 -3.18
C ALA A 205 2.68 13.98 -4.39
N TYR A 206 1.51 13.42 -4.11
CA TYR A 206 0.36 13.28 -5.01
C TYR A 206 -0.90 13.88 -4.35
N GLY A 207 -1.68 13.09 -3.63
CA GLY A 207 -2.87 13.50 -2.88
C GLY A 207 -2.56 13.66 -1.40
N SER A 208 -1.91 14.76 -1.03
CA SER A 208 -1.24 14.93 0.28
C SER A 208 -2.20 14.90 1.48
N SER A 209 -3.48 15.25 1.28
CA SER A 209 -4.51 15.21 2.33
C SER A 209 -5.18 13.84 2.51
N LEU A 210 -4.73 12.81 1.80
CA LEU A 210 -5.40 11.52 1.71
C LEU A 210 -4.49 10.32 2.00
N TYR A 211 -3.21 10.38 1.65
CA TYR A 211 -2.33 9.23 1.67
C TYR A 211 -1.67 8.96 3.02
N GLN A 212 -1.34 7.68 3.24
CA GLN A 212 -0.45 7.21 4.29
C GLN A 212 0.51 6.15 3.74
N ILE A 213 1.69 6.03 4.38
CA ILE A 213 2.60 4.91 4.22
C ILE A 213 2.12 3.80 5.16
N GLY A 214 2.24 2.56 4.72
CA GLY A 214 1.93 1.41 5.56
C GLY A 214 2.60 0.12 5.09
N PRO A 215 2.62 -0.89 5.98
CA PRO A 215 3.25 -2.17 5.75
C PRO A 215 2.43 -3.09 4.85
N ILE A 216 3.14 -3.96 4.14
CA ILE A 216 2.63 -5.10 3.38
C ILE A 216 3.50 -6.30 3.75
N ALA A 217 2.89 -7.39 4.22
CA ALA A 217 3.59 -8.58 4.67
C ALA A 217 2.73 -9.84 4.53
N LYS A 218 3.27 -11.01 4.90
CA LYS A 218 2.57 -12.27 4.79
C LYS A 218 1.43 -12.41 5.80
N ASP A 219 1.60 -11.83 7.01
CA ASP A 219 0.67 -11.97 8.13
C ASP A 219 0.43 -10.67 8.90
N VAL A 220 -0.52 -10.73 9.82
CA VAL A 220 -0.92 -9.61 10.68
C VAL A 220 0.15 -9.27 11.71
N THR A 221 0.91 -10.26 12.19
CA THR A 221 1.99 -10.08 13.17
C THR A 221 3.10 -9.22 12.59
N ASP A 222 3.54 -9.54 11.38
CA ASP A 222 4.53 -8.76 10.64
C ASP A 222 4.03 -7.33 10.41
N CYS A 223 2.80 -7.19 9.88
CA CYS A 223 2.24 -5.87 9.61
C CYS A 223 2.12 -4.99 10.87
N ALA A 224 1.71 -5.55 12.01
CA ALA A 224 1.65 -4.82 13.27
C ALA A 224 3.05 -4.38 13.74
N THR A 225 4.04 -5.26 13.65
CA THR A 225 5.44 -5.00 14.06
C THR A 225 6.09 -3.93 13.17
N ILE A 226 5.85 -4.00 11.85
CA ILE A 226 6.39 -3.03 10.91
C ILE A 226 5.72 -1.67 11.12
N LEU A 227 4.38 -1.65 11.29
CA LEU A 227 3.65 -0.40 11.54
C LEU A 227 4.13 0.27 12.83
N GLU A 228 4.35 -0.48 13.91
CA GLU A 228 4.89 0.03 15.17
C GLU A 228 6.29 0.63 14.99
N THR A 229 7.10 0.03 14.11
CA THR A 229 8.45 0.51 13.81
C THR A 229 8.45 1.82 13.02
N ILE A 230 7.54 2.00 12.05
CA ILE A 230 7.50 3.19 11.18
C ILE A 230 6.62 4.32 11.70
N ALA A 231 5.72 4.05 12.64
CA ALA A 231 4.85 5.05 13.24
C ALA A 231 5.65 5.98 14.16
N SER A 232 5.60 7.28 13.93
CA SER A 232 6.31 8.26 14.75
C SER A 232 5.78 9.68 14.53
N HIS A 233 5.92 10.52 15.56
CA HIS A 233 5.82 11.96 15.39
C HIS A 233 7.09 12.49 14.71
N ASP A 234 6.90 13.36 13.70
CA ASP A 234 7.99 13.97 12.96
C ASP A 234 7.73 15.47 12.78
N VAL A 235 8.62 16.30 13.35
CA VAL A 235 8.54 17.77 13.23
C VAL A 235 8.63 18.30 11.79
N LYS A 236 9.08 17.47 10.85
CA LYS A 236 9.14 17.78 9.42
C LYS A 236 7.81 17.56 8.69
N ASP A 237 6.85 16.87 9.33
CA ASP A 237 5.49 16.68 8.85
C ASP A 237 4.47 17.19 9.87
N SER A 238 3.93 18.37 9.62
CA SER A 238 2.93 19.02 10.51
C SER A 238 1.63 18.23 10.69
N THR A 239 1.40 17.18 9.92
CA THR A 239 0.22 16.31 10.06
C THR A 239 0.49 15.06 10.89
N SER A 240 1.76 14.76 11.20
CA SER A 240 2.10 13.64 12.07
C SER A 240 1.66 13.92 13.52
N VAL A 241 1.02 12.93 14.15
CA VAL A 241 0.42 13.09 15.48
C VAL A 241 1.36 12.55 16.55
N GLU A 242 1.56 13.32 17.62
CA GLU A 242 2.35 12.88 18.78
C GLU A 242 1.53 11.92 19.63
N ARG A 243 1.87 10.65 19.59
CA ARG A 243 1.25 9.54 20.33
C ARG A 243 2.25 8.45 20.61
N GLU A 244 1.97 7.65 21.63
CA GLU A 244 2.59 6.32 21.77
C GLU A 244 1.89 5.33 20.86
N TYR A 245 2.68 4.57 20.12
CA TYR A 245 2.22 3.54 19.21
C TYR A 245 2.67 2.16 19.72
N ASP A 246 1.69 1.31 20.01
CA ASP A 246 1.88 -0.04 20.55
C ASP A 246 0.86 -0.96 19.85
N PHE A 247 1.17 -1.35 18.61
CA PHE A 247 0.26 -2.16 17.80
C PHE A 247 0.42 -3.66 18.08
N THR A 248 1.61 -4.09 18.47
CA THR A 248 1.91 -5.50 18.75
C THR A 248 1.18 -6.04 19.98
N SER A 249 0.81 -5.20 20.94
CA SER A 249 -0.02 -5.59 22.10
C SER A 249 -1.44 -6.02 21.71
N ALA A 250 -1.88 -5.72 20.48
CA ALA A 250 -3.17 -6.13 19.93
C ALA A 250 -3.17 -7.54 19.31
N LEU A 251 -2.04 -8.23 19.26
CA LEU A 251 -1.91 -9.60 18.74
C LEU A 251 -2.46 -10.60 19.78
N LYS A 252 -3.79 -10.62 19.91
CA LYS A 252 -4.55 -11.45 20.83
C LYS A 252 -5.66 -12.17 20.07
N ASP A 253 -5.76 -13.49 20.25
CA ASP A 253 -6.83 -14.31 19.65
C ASP A 253 -8.12 -14.17 20.48
N ASP A 254 -8.75 -13.00 20.42
CA ASP A 254 -9.99 -12.70 21.14
C ASP A 254 -10.78 -11.59 20.42
N VAL A 255 -12.01 -11.88 20.06
CA VAL A 255 -12.99 -10.90 19.50
C VAL A 255 -14.30 -10.90 20.27
N LYS A 256 -14.33 -11.54 21.45
CA LYS A 256 -15.56 -11.72 22.23
C LYS A 256 -16.18 -10.36 22.59
N GLY A 257 -17.43 -10.19 22.17
CA GLY A 257 -18.20 -8.98 22.42
C GLY A 257 -17.85 -7.79 21.52
N MET A 258 -16.86 -7.89 20.63
CA MET A 258 -16.58 -6.85 19.64
C MET A 258 -17.77 -6.69 18.69
N LYS A 259 -18.21 -5.46 18.47
CA LYS A 259 -19.32 -5.13 17.59
C LYS A 259 -18.81 -4.83 16.18
N ILE A 260 -19.22 -5.65 15.22
CA ILE A 260 -18.83 -5.56 13.82
C ILE A 260 -20.04 -5.09 12.99
N GLY A 261 -19.88 -3.96 12.29
CA GLY A 261 -20.89 -3.45 11.37
C GLY A 261 -20.65 -3.91 9.94
N ILE A 262 -21.69 -4.39 9.25
CA ILE A 262 -21.67 -4.72 7.81
C ILE A 262 -22.53 -3.69 7.06
N PRO A 263 -21.92 -2.75 6.30
CA PRO A 263 -22.68 -1.79 5.50
C PRO A 263 -23.39 -2.49 4.33
N ARG A 264 -24.71 -2.46 4.26
CA ARG A 264 -25.47 -3.01 3.13
C ARG A 264 -25.06 -2.43 1.80
N ASP A 265 -24.69 -1.12 1.80
CA ASP A 265 -24.23 -0.40 0.62
C ASP A 265 -22.97 -1.03 -0.03
N TYR A 266 -22.16 -1.77 0.72
CA TYR A 266 -20.96 -2.43 0.21
C TYR A 266 -21.19 -3.87 -0.30
N PHE A 267 -22.35 -4.45 0.00
CA PHE A 267 -22.68 -5.85 -0.35
C PHE A 267 -23.82 -5.97 -1.37
N GLY A 268 -24.11 -4.87 -2.08
CA GLY A 268 -25.13 -4.77 -3.14
C GLY A 268 -24.64 -5.18 -4.52
N ASP A 269 -25.29 -4.60 -5.55
CA ASP A 269 -24.98 -4.84 -6.95
C ASP A 269 -23.56 -4.38 -7.30
N GLY A 270 -22.86 -5.14 -8.14
CA GLY A 270 -21.48 -4.86 -8.58
C GLY A 270 -20.41 -5.60 -7.78
N LEU A 271 -20.72 -6.17 -6.61
CA LEU A 271 -19.83 -7.08 -5.88
C LEU A 271 -19.96 -8.49 -6.46
N SER A 272 -18.84 -9.12 -6.84
CA SER A 272 -18.87 -10.50 -7.36
C SER A 272 -19.36 -11.49 -6.29
N ALA A 273 -20.08 -12.52 -6.72
CA ALA A 273 -20.64 -13.52 -5.82
C ALA A 273 -19.55 -14.25 -5.00
N ASP A 274 -18.45 -14.63 -5.66
CA ASP A 274 -17.32 -15.30 -5.02
C ASP A 274 -16.71 -14.41 -3.90
N VAL A 275 -16.48 -13.12 -4.18
CA VAL A 275 -15.95 -12.18 -3.18
C VAL A 275 -16.91 -12.02 -2.00
N LYS A 276 -18.20 -11.84 -2.28
CA LYS A 276 -19.25 -11.72 -1.26
C LYS A 276 -19.27 -12.94 -0.35
N GLU A 277 -19.27 -14.13 -0.95
CA GLU A 277 -19.33 -15.40 -0.22
C GLU A 277 -18.11 -15.57 0.71
N GLN A 278 -16.88 -15.37 0.20
CA GLN A 278 -15.67 -15.53 0.99
C GLN A 278 -15.63 -14.56 2.19
N ILE A 279 -16.04 -13.31 1.99
CA ILE A 279 -16.07 -12.32 3.08
C ILE A 279 -17.13 -12.68 4.12
N LEU A 280 -18.33 -13.07 3.72
CA LEU A 280 -19.39 -13.44 4.67
C LEU A 280 -19.03 -14.72 5.45
N ASN A 281 -18.32 -15.67 4.82
CA ASN A 281 -17.77 -16.82 5.52
C ASN A 281 -16.72 -16.42 6.56
N ALA A 282 -15.84 -15.45 6.24
CA ALA A 282 -14.86 -14.93 7.20
C ALA A 282 -15.53 -14.19 8.37
N VAL A 283 -16.58 -13.41 8.10
CA VAL A 283 -17.38 -12.75 9.14
C VAL A 283 -18.02 -13.78 10.07
N LYS A 284 -18.57 -14.87 9.52
CA LYS A 284 -19.15 -15.96 10.32
C LYS A 284 -18.15 -16.61 11.27
N VAL A 285 -16.89 -16.77 10.84
CA VAL A 285 -15.81 -17.25 11.71
C VAL A 285 -15.58 -16.31 12.90
N LEU A 286 -15.58 -14.98 12.67
CA LEU A 286 -15.46 -14.01 13.76
C LEU A 286 -16.67 -14.04 14.70
N GLU A 287 -17.87 -14.25 14.17
CA GLU A 287 -19.09 -14.40 14.96
C GLU A 287 -19.04 -15.68 15.80
N GLU A 288 -18.61 -16.81 15.26
CA GLU A 288 -18.41 -18.07 15.98
C GLU A 288 -17.34 -17.94 17.11
N LYS A 289 -16.37 -17.03 16.97
CA LYS A 289 -15.40 -16.65 18.00
C LYS A 289 -15.94 -15.61 19.01
N GLY A 290 -17.20 -15.20 18.88
CA GLY A 290 -17.90 -14.37 19.87
C GLY A 290 -18.05 -12.90 19.53
N ALA A 291 -17.71 -12.47 18.34
CA ALA A 291 -18.06 -11.13 17.86
C ALA A 291 -19.57 -10.97 17.67
N VAL A 292 -20.09 -9.76 17.80
CA VAL A 292 -21.49 -9.41 17.54
C VAL A 292 -21.58 -8.70 16.21
N VAL A 293 -22.25 -9.31 15.23
CA VAL A 293 -22.33 -8.82 13.86
C VAL A 293 -23.70 -8.23 13.58
N GLU A 294 -23.75 -7.03 13.02
CA GLU A 294 -24.99 -6.35 12.63
C GLU A 294 -24.85 -5.69 11.26
N GLU A 295 -25.91 -5.79 10.45
CA GLU A 295 -26.01 -4.99 9.21
C GLU A 295 -26.53 -3.60 9.49
N PHE A 296 -26.02 -2.61 8.73
CA PHE A 296 -26.48 -1.22 8.82
C PHE A 296 -26.36 -0.50 7.47
N ASP A 297 -26.92 0.70 7.37
CA ASP A 297 -26.83 1.53 6.17
C ASP A 297 -25.74 2.61 6.35
N LEU A 298 -24.76 2.61 5.43
CA LEU A 298 -23.68 3.61 5.39
C LEU A 298 -23.94 4.60 4.24
N SER A 299 -24.85 5.50 4.44
CA SER A 299 -25.23 6.49 3.44
C SER A 299 -24.06 7.37 2.99
N LEU A 300 -24.13 7.94 1.79
CA LEU A 300 -23.17 8.85 1.19
C LEU A 300 -21.89 8.22 0.61
N VAL A 301 -21.56 6.96 0.90
CA VAL A 301 -20.39 6.29 0.30
C VAL A 301 -20.46 6.23 -1.24
N LYS A 302 -21.66 6.26 -1.82
CA LYS A 302 -21.87 6.38 -3.28
C LYS A 302 -21.28 7.65 -3.89
N TYR A 303 -21.02 8.68 -3.09
CA TYR A 303 -20.36 9.92 -3.52
C TYR A 303 -18.84 9.92 -3.27
N ALA A 304 -18.28 8.86 -2.72
CA ALA A 304 -16.87 8.79 -2.37
C ALA A 304 -15.97 8.90 -3.63
N ILE A 305 -16.28 8.15 -4.69
CA ILE A 305 -15.49 8.17 -5.93
C ILE A 305 -15.40 9.58 -6.52
N PRO A 306 -16.52 10.27 -6.86
CA PRO A 306 -16.40 11.60 -7.44
C PRO A 306 -15.75 12.61 -6.48
N ALA A 307 -16.00 12.56 -5.18
CA ALA A 307 -15.35 13.45 -4.22
C ALA A 307 -13.85 13.22 -4.16
N TYR A 308 -13.42 11.96 -4.15
CA TYR A 308 -12.02 11.59 -4.12
C TYR A 308 -11.26 12.09 -5.35
N TYR A 309 -11.74 11.80 -6.57
CA TYR A 309 -11.04 12.18 -7.79
C TYR A 309 -10.95 13.69 -7.95
N ILE A 310 -11.99 14.44 -7.57
CA ILE A 310 -11.94 15.92 -7.59
C ILE A 310 -10.85 16.43 -6.65
N ILE A 311 -10.77 15.93 -5.41
CA ILE A 311 -9.78 16.37 -4.42
C ILE A 311 -8.37 15.91 -4.83
N ALA A 312 -8.21 14.64 -5.16
CA ALA A 312 -6.92 14.05 -5.51
C ALA A 312 -6.32 14.68 -6.77
N ASP A 313 -7.14 14.94 -7.79
CA ASP A 313 -6.68 15.56 -9.04
C ASP A 313 -6.33 17.04 -8.83
N ALA A 314 -7.10 17.76 -8.00
CA ALA A 314 -6.78 19.14 -7.60
C ALA A 314 -5.40 19.21 -6.91
N GLU A 315 -5.16 18.32 -5.94
CA GLU A 315 -3.86 18.24 -5.25
C GLU A 315 -2.74 17.78 -6.18
N ALA A 316 -2.99 16.81 -7.08
CA ALA A 316 -2.05 16.34 -8.08
C ALA A 316 -1.59 17.50 -8.98
N SER A 317 -2.52 18.30 -9.51
CA SER A 317 -2.20 19.41 -10.39
C SER A 317 -1.28 20.44 -9.72
N SER A 318 -1.48 20.72 -8.43
CA SER A 318 -0.63 21.59 -7.63
C SER A 318 0.72 20.95 -7.28
N ASN A 319 0.72 19.70 -6.81
CA ASN A 319 1.92 19.01 -6.37
C ASN A 319 2.87 18.71 -7.54
N LEU A 320 2.36 18.31 -8.70
CA LEU A 320 3.18 17.97 -9.86
C LEU A 320 3.58 19.19 -10.70
N ALA A 321 3.14 20.39 -10.35
CA ALA A 321 3.60 21.64 -11.00
C ALA A 321 5.10 21.87 -10.87
N ARG A 322 5.72 21.31 -9.81
CA ARG A 322 7.17 21.42 -9.55
C ARG A 322 8.07 20.68 -10.55
N PHE A 323 7.52 19.72 -11.29
CA PHE A 323 8.26 18.94 -12.29
C PHE A 323 8.20 19.68 -13.64
N ASP A 324 9.09 20.62 -13.84
CA ASP A 324 9.12 21.56 -14.96
C ASP A 324 10.40 21.43 -15.83
N GLY A 325 11.31 20.53 -15.48
CA GLY A 325 12.58 20.32 -16.18
C GLY A 325 13.65 21.35 -15.86
N VAL A 326 13.45 22.21 -14.85
CA VAL A 326 14.43 23.26 -14.48
C VAL A 326 15.32 22.83 -13.32
N LYS A 327 14.71 22.44 -12.18
CA LYS A 327 15.45 22.18 -10.94
C LYS A 327 15.98 20.75 -10.85
N TYR A 328 15.20 19.77 -11.29
CA TYR A 328 15.52 18.34 -11.25
C TYR A 328 14.56 17.54 -12.15
N GLY A 329 14.91 16.31 -12.41
CA GLY A 329 14.13 15.40 -13.24
C GLY A 329 14.40 15.59 -14.74
N TYR A 330 13.65 14.83 -15.53
CA TYR A 330 13.74 14.85 -16.98
C TYR A 330 13.53 16.24 -17.56
N ARG A 331 14.35 16.60 -18.54
CA ARG A 331 14.18 17.77 -19.40
C ARG A 331 14.23 17.32 -20.85
N THR A 332 13.30 17.82 -21.69
CA THR A 332 13.34 17.59 -23.13
C THR A 332 14.66 18.12 -23.70
N GLU A 333 15.25 17.39 -24.64
CA GLU A 333 16.52 17.76 -25.27
C GLU A 333 16.35 18.89 -26.28
N GLU A 334 15.24 18.88 -27.02
CA GLU A 334 14.98 19.82 -28.10
C GLU A 334 13.82 20.76 -27.76
N TYR A 335 14.09 22.06 -27.65
CA TYR A 335 13.07 23.07 -27.38
C TYR A 335 13.46 24.45 -27.88
N GLU A 336 12.45 25.28 -28.18
CA GLU A 336 12.59 26.69 -28.55
C GLU A 336 11.99 27.58 -27.44
N GLY A 337 12.85 28.16 -26.63
CA GLY A 337 12.46 29.03 -25.52
C GLY A 337 11.82 28.30 -24.33
N LEU A 338 11.68 29.02 -23.23
CA LEU A 338 11.30 28.46 -21.92
C LEU A 338 9.90 27.81 -21.90
N HIS A 339 8.93 28.46 -22.53
CA HIS A 339 7.55 27.93 -22.56
C HIS A 339 7.46 26.59 -23.31
N ASN A 340 8.16 26.47 -24.43
CA ASN A 340 8.20 25.21 -25.19
C ASN A 340 8.95 24.12 -24.43
N MET A 341 10.02 24.46 -23.70
CA MET A 341 10.73 23.53 -22.82
C MET A 341 9.78 22.95 -21.76
N TYR A 342 9.03 23.77 -21.03
CA TYR A 342 8.05 23.28 -20.04
C TYR A 342 7.02 22.35 -20.65
N LYS A 343 6.42 22.78 -21.78
CA LYS A 343 5.39 22.01 -22.47
C LYS A 343 5.90 20.65 -22.92
N LYS A 344 7.05 20.60 -23.60
CA LYS A 344 7.64 19.34 -24.10
C LYS A 344 8.07 18.43 -22.96
N THR A 345 8.82 18.96 -21.98
CA THR A 345 9.26 18.19 -20.80
C THR A 345 8.10 17.46 -20.13
N ARG A 346 7.01 18.18 -19.85
CA ARG A 346 5.84 17.59 -19.17
C ARG A 346 5.04 16.64 -20.08
N SER A 347 4.98 16.92 -21.38
CA SER A 347 4.31 16.04 -22.36
C SER A 347 5.03 14.71 -22.56
N GLU A 348 6.36 14.73 -22.55
CA GLU A 348 7.23 13.58 -22.76
C GLU A 348 7.51 12.80 -21.46
N GLY A 349 7.62 13.52 -20.34
CA GLY A 349 8.00 12.96 -19.05
C GLY A 349 6.85 12.32 -18.27
N PHE A 350 5.61 12.77 -18.45
CA PHE A 350 4.44 12.19 -17.78
C PHE A 350 3.65 11.25 -18.70
N GLY A 351 3.18 10.16 -18.12
CA GLY A 351 2.26 9.23 -18.76
C GLY A 351 0.84 9.78 -18.94
N ALA A 352 0.01 9.03 -19.64
CA ALA A 352 -1.33 9.50 -20.06
C ALA A 352 -2.27 9.75 -18.85
N GLU A 353 -2.27 8.87 -17.85
CA GLU A 353 -3.13 8.99 -16.68
C GLU A 353 -2.74 10.20 -15.82
N VAL A 354 -1.45 10.40 -15.58
CA VAL A 354 -0.95 11.56 -14.81
C VAL A 354 -1.33 12.86 -15.53
N LYS A 355 -1.15 12.94 -16.85
CA LYS A 355 -1.56 14.12 -17.63
C LYS A 355 -3.05 14.38 -17.53
N ARG A 356 -3.89 13.34 -17.59
CA ARG A 356 -5.35 13.44 -17.44
C ARG A 356 -5.72 14.06 -16.08
N ARG A 357 -5.17 13.54 -14.98
CA ARG A 357 -5.44 14.04 -13.63
C ARG A 357 -4.93 15.46 -13.40
N ILE A 358 -3.76 15.83 -13.93
CA ILE A 358 -3.26 17.21 -13.87
C ILE A 358 -4.24 18.16 -14.58
N MET A 359 -4.74 17.79 -15.76
CA MET A 359 -5.70 18.61 -16.51
C MET A 359 -7.04 18.74 -15.79
N LEU A 360 -7.59 17.64 -15.26
CA LEU A 360 -8.83 17.65 -14.47
C LEU A 360 -8.67 18.48 -13.20
N GLY A 361 -7.55 18.34 -12.49
CA GLY A 361 -7.25 19.12 -11.30
C GLY A 361 -7.16 20.62 -11.59
N SER A 362 -6.51 21.00 -12.68
CA SER A 362 -6.43 22.42 -13.11
C SER A 362 -7.81 22.96 -13.44
N PHE A 363 -8.67 22.15 -14.07
CA PHE A 363 -10.04 22.53 -14.39
C PHE A 363 -10.87 22.76 -13.12
N VAL A 364 -10.88 21.83 -12.18
CA VAL A 364 -11.71 21.94 -10.96
C VAL A 364 -11.24 23.04 -10.01
N LEU A 365 -9.99 23.48 -10.12
CA LEU A 365 -9.44 24.63 -9.38
C LEU A 365 -9.62 25.97 -10.08
N SER A 366 -10.10 26.01 -11.32
CA SER A 366 -10.28 27.26 -12.05
C SER A 366 -11.44 28.09 -11.48
N SER A 367 -11.36 29.41 -11.67
CA SER A 367 -12.23 30.40 -11.00
C SER A 367 -13.75 30.19 -11.22
N GLY A 368 -14.16 29.60 -12.33
CA GLY A 368 -15.57 29.31 -12.61
C GLY A 368 -16.09 28.01 -12.01
N TYR A 369 -15.20 27.11 -11.53
CA TYR A 369 -15.54 25.75 -11.15
C TYR A 369 -15.13 25.39 -9.72
N TYR A 370 -14.29 26.18 -9.05
CA TYR A 370 -13.78 25.94 -7.72
C TYR A 370 -14.90 25.67 -6.69
N ASP A 371 -15.90 26.53 -6.61
CA ASP A 371 -17.00 26.37 -5.67
C ASP A 371 -17.91 25.19 -6.01
N ALA A 372 -18.18 25.01 -7.31
CA ALA A 372 -19.11 24.00 -7.80
C ALA A 372 -18.55 22.56 -7.70
N TYR A 373 -17.24 22.39 -7.80
CA TYR A 373 -16.59 21.09 -7.78
C TYR A 373 -15.71 20.91 -6.53
N TYR A 374 -14.64 21.69 -6.37
CA TYR A 374 -13.65 21.45 -5.31
C TYR A 374 -14.23 21.67 -3.91
N LEU A 375 -14.85 22.81 -3.63
CA LEU A 375 -15.48 23.04 -2.32
C LEU A 375 -16.64 22.07 -2.05
N LYS A 376 -17.40 21.72 -3.06
CA LYS A 376 -18.45 20.69 -2.93
C LYS A 376 -17.87 19.33 -2.57
N ALA A 377 -16.76 18.93 -3.17
CA ALA A 377 -16.07 17.68 -2.87
C ALA A 377 -15.53 17.68 -1.42
N LEU A 378 -14.94 18.78 -0.94
CA LEU A 378 -14.49 18.93 0.45
C LEU A 378 -15.65 18.83 1.45
N ARG A 379 -16.81 19.45 1.16
CA ARG A 379 -18.02 19.30 1.98
C ARG A 379 -18.53 17.86 1.98
N THR A 380 -18.49 17.18 0.84
CA THR A 380 -18.86 15.76 0.73
C THR A 380 -17.91 14.88 1.54
N LYS A 381 -16.59 15.13 1.50
CA LYS A 381 -15.59 14.48 2.35
C LYS A 381 -15.96 14.59 3.84
N ALA A 382 -16.33 15.79 4.31
CA ALA A 382 -16.73 16.00 5.70
C ALA A 382 -18.01 15.23 6.07
N LEU A 383 -19.00 15.16 5.16
CA LEU A 383 -20.23 14.39 5.37
C LEU A 383 -19.99 12.87 5.40
N ILE A 384 -19.07 12.37 4.57
CA ILE A 384 -18.66 10.96 4.60
C ILE A 384 -17.99 10.64 5.94
N LYS A 385 -17.09 11.52 6.43
CA LYS A 385 -16.49 11.35 7.77
C LYS A 385 -17.56 11.27 8.86
N GLN A 386 -18.54 12.18 8.86
CA GLN A 386 -19.64 12.17 9.83
C GLN A 386 -20.49 10.88 9.75
N ALA A 387 -20.67 10.29 8.56
CA ALA A 387 -21.37 9.02 8.44
C ALA A 387 -20.60 7.87 9.12
N PHE A 388 -19.28 7.82 8.95
CA PHE A 388 -18.43 6.89 9.69
C PHE A 388 -18.42 7.14 11.20
N ASP A 389 -18.37 8.41 11.66
CA ASP A 389 -18.40 8.75 13.09
C ASP A 389 -19.68 8.22 13.75
N LYS A 390 -20.84 8.35 13.05
CA LYS A 390 -22.10 7.78 13.53
C LYS A 390 -22.07 6.25 13.61
N ALA A 391 -21.43 5.59 12.66
CA ALA A 391 -21.29 4.15 12.67
C ALA A 391 -20.37 3.69 13.82
N PHE A 392 -19.24 4.36 14.02
CA PHE A 392 -18.29 4.04 15.10
C PHE A 392 -18.78 4.42 16.51
N ALA A 393 -19.83 5.23 16.65
CA ALA A 393 -20.53 5.38 17.91
C ALA A 393 -21.22 4.08 18.37
N LYS A 394 -21.44 3.12 17.45
CA LYS A 394 -22.13 1.85 17.70
C LYS A 394 -21.23 0.65 17.53
N TYR A 395 -20.34 0.66 16.54
CA TYR A 395 -19.49 -0.47 16.14
C TYR A 395 -18.04 -0.23 16.51
N ASP A 396 -17.33 -1.30 16.86
CA ASP A 396 -15.88 -1.26 17.09
C ASP A 396 -15.11 -1.28 15.78
N MET A 397 -15.66 -1.90 14.73
CA MET A 397 -15.11 -1.94 13.38
C MET A 397 -16.20 -2.18 12.34
N ILE A 398 -15.84 -1.93 11.08
CA ILE A 398 -16.69 -2.15 9.92
C ILE A 398 -15.99 -3.14 8.99
N VAL A 399 -16.73 -4.14 8.50
CA VAL A 399 -16.26 -5.06 7.45
C VAL A 399 -16.66 -4.56 6.08
N ALA A 400 -15.73 -4.62 5.13
CA ALA A 400 -15.97 -4.28 3.74
C ALA A 400 -15.18 -5.22 2.79
N PRO A 401 -15.58 -5.35 1.52
CA PRO A 401 -14.68 -5.87 0.50
C PRO A 401 -13.47 -4.95 0.34
N ALA A 402 -12.31 -5.48 -0.03
CA ALA A 402 -11.17 -4.67 -0.43
C ALA A 402 -11.25 -4.26 -1.93
N ALA A 403 -11.95 -5.05 -2.74
CA ALA A 403 -12.22 -4.78 -4.15
C ALA A 403 -13.53 -5.47 -4.57
N PRO A 404 -14.19 -5.03 -5.68
CA PRO A 404 -15.46 -5.63 -6.13
C PRO A 404 -15.29 -7.02 -6.76
N THR A 405 -14.11 -7.34 -7.25
CA THR A 405 -13.75 -8.61 -7.89
C THR A 405 -12.38 -9.06 -7.39
N THR A 406 -11.97 -10.27 -7.74
CA THR A 406 -10.56 -10.69 -7.71
C THR A 406 -9.77 -9.97 -8.80
N ALA A 407 -8.45 -10.18 -8.84
CA ALA A 407 -7.56 -9.51 -9.78
C ALA A 407 -8.05 -9.64 -11.25
N PRO A 408 -8.30 -8.54 -11.98
CA PRO A 408 -8.64 -8.59 -13.39
C PRO A 408 -7.45 -9.00 -14.27
N GLU A 409 -7.75 -9.47 -15.48
CA GLU A 409 -6.72 -9.76 -16.48
C GLU A 409 -6.02 -8.48 -16.94
N LEU A 410 -4.74 -8.61 -17.28
CA LEU A 410 -3.93 -7.53 -17.86
C LEU A 410 -4.61 -6.90 -19.09
N GLY A 411 -4.53 -5.57 -19.21
CA GLY A 411 -5.09 -4.78 -20.30
C GLY A 411 -6.59 -4.49 -20.20
N LYS A 412 -7.34 -5.18 -19.35
CA LYS A 412 -8.80 -5.02 -19.24
C LYS A 412 -9.20 -3.67 -18.60
N SER A 413 -8.38 -3.13 -17.70
CA SER A 413 -8.67 -1.87 -17.00
C SER A 413 -8.17 -0.65 -17.77
N LEU A 414 -7.10 -0.76 -18.55
CA LEU A 414 -6.53 0.36 -19.31
C LEU A 414 -7.46 0.88 -20.43
N SER A 415 -8.29 0.00 -20.99
CA SER A 415 -9.23 0.36 -22.06
C SER A 415 -10.42 1.21 -21.60
N ASP A 416 -10.69 1.24 -20.29
CA ASP A 416 -11.81 1.96 -19.69
C ASP A 416 -11.41 2.51 -18.30
N PRO A 417 -11.03 3.80 -18.20
CA PRO A 417 -10.66 4.41 -16.92
C PRO A 417 -11.73 4.29 -15.83
N MET A 418 -13.01 4.24 -16.19
CA MET A 418 -14.08 4.08 -15.20
C MET A 418 -14.04 2.73 -14.51
N LYS A 419 -13.63 1.66 -15.20
CA LYS A 419 -13.44 0.34 -14.56
C LYS A 419 -12.31 0.37 -13.54
N MET A 420 -11.21 1.05 -13.86
CA MET A 420 -10.12 1.24 -12.92
C MET A 420 -10.60 2.03 -11.69
N TYR A 421 -11.34 3.11 -11.90
CA TYR A 421 -11.86 3.95 -10.79
C TYR A 421 -12.86 3.20 -9.91
N LEU A 422 -13.69 2.34 -10.48
CA LEU A 422 -14.65 1.53 -9.73
C LEU A 422 -14.00 0.42 -8.90
N SER A 423 -12.77 0.00 -9.22
CA SER A 423 -12.05 -1.01 -8.43
C SER A 423 -11.76 -0.56 -7.00
N ASP A 424 -11.71 0.76 -6.76
CA ASP A 424 -11.40 1.36 -5.44
C ASP A 424 -12.64 1.81 -4.65
N ILE A 425 -13.85 1.42 -5.12
CA ILE A 425 -15.14 1.89 -4.55
C ILE A 425 -15.27 1.65 -3.04
N TYR A 426 -14.70 0.57 -2.52
CA TYR A 426 -14.79 0.19 -1.10
C TYR A 426 -13.66 0.75 -0.23
N THR A 427 -12.59 1.25 -0.85
CA THR A 427 -11.39 1.70 -0.14
C THR A 427 -11.29 3.22 -0.05
N ILE A 428 -11.74 3.94 -1.06
CA ILE A 428 -11.64 5.42 -1.18
C ILE A 428 -12.28 6.16 -0.01
N SER A 429 -13.46 5.71 0.46
CA SER A 429 -14.19 6.36 1.56
C SER A 429 -13.39 6.37 2.87
N VAL A 430 -12.56 5.36 3.09
CA VAL A 430 -11.67 5.22 4.25
C VAL A 430 -10.58 6.30 4.24
N ASN A 431 -10.00 6.60 3.06
CA ASN A 431 -9.03 7.69 2.91
C ASN A 431 -9.68 9.07 3.06
N LEU A 432 -10.86 9.28 2.47
CA LEU A 432 -11.62 10.52 2.64
C LEU A 432 -11.94 10.79 4.12
N ALA A 433 -12.27 9.77 4.88
CA ALA A 433 -12.54 9.89 6.31
C ALA A 433 -11.29 9.87 7.20
N GLY A 434 -10.09 9.64 6.65
CA GLY A 434 -8.83 9.59 7.40
C GLY A 434 -8.66 8.35 8.29
N LEU A 435 -9.49 7.32 8.12
CA LEU A 435 -9.60 6.13 8.96
C LEU A 435 -8.52 5.09 8.67
N PRO A 436 -8.17 4.22 9.64
CA PRO A 436 -7.32 3.07 9.40
C PRO A 436 -8.11 1.94 8.73
N GLY A 437 -7.41 1.11 7.96
CA GLY A 437 -7.96 -0.11 7.38
C GLY A 437 -6.90 -1.16 7.15
N ILE A 438 -7.23 -2.42 7.42
CA ILE A 438 -6.39 -3.58 7.13
C ILE A 438 -7.09 -4.46 6.10
N SER A 439 -6.35 -4.92 5.10
CA SER A 439 -6.79 -5.95 4.16
C SER A 439 -6.09 -7.26 4.49
N ILE A 440 -6.87 -8.31 4.67
CA ILE A 440 -6.37 -9.67 4.94
C ILE A 440 -6.96 -10.65 3.92
N PRO A 441 -6.19 -11.64 3.45
CA PRO A 441 -6.72 -12.65 2.57
C PRO A 441 -7.69 -13.56 3.34
N VAL A 442 -8.88 -13.85 2.75
CA VAL A 442 -9.93 -14.67 3.40
C VAL A 442 -10.32 -15.91 2.62
N GLY A 443 -9.88 -16.05 1.40
CA GLY A 443 -10.18 -17.20 0.55
C GLY A 443 -9.73 -16.95 -0.88
N LYS A 444 -10.29 -17.72 -1.80
CA LYS A 444 -10.05 -17.63 -3.24
C LYS A 444 -11.38 -17.70 -4.00
N ASP A 445 -11.40 -17.13 -5.20
CA ASP A 445 -12.50 -17.30 -6.12
C ASP A 445 -12.48 -18.69 -6.80
N SER A 446 -13.45 -18.94 -7.63
CA SER A 446 -13.57 -20.17 -8.42
C SER A 446 -12.42 -20.43 -9.41
N LYS A 447 -11.59 -19.40 -9.67
CA LYS A 447 -10.40 -19.47 -10.53
C LYS A 447 -9.10 -19.61 -9.74
N GLY A 448 -9.16 -19.66 -8.41
CA GLY A 448 -7.99 -19.75 -7.53
C GLY A 448 -7.30 -18.42 -7.23
N LEU A 449 -7.89 -17.29 -7.62
CA LEU A 449 -7.36 -15.94 -7.31
C LEU A 449 -7.77 -15.50 -5.90
N PRO A 450 -6.88 -14.83 -5.15
CA PRO A 450 -7.15 -14.42 -3.78
C PRO A 450 -8.31 -13.42 -3.64
N VAL A 451 -9.02 -13.55 -2.52
CA VAL A 451 -10.04 -12.61 -2.05
C VAL A 451 -9.57 -11.98 -0.74
N GLY A 452 -9.62 -10.65 -0.65
CA GLY A 452 -9.30 -9.91 0.58
C GLY A 452 -10.54 -9.30 1.23
N MET A 453 -10.61 -9.43 2.55
CA MET A 453 -11.56 -8.72 3.42
C MET A 453 -10.87 -7.49 3.99
N GLN A 454 -11.58 -6.36 4.01
CA GLN A 454 -11.14 -5.14 4.66
C GLN A 454 -11.83 -4.98 6.01
N LEU A 455 -11.04 -4.75 7.08
CA LEU A 455 -11.53 -4.27 8.36
C LEU A 455 -11.17 -2.80 8.51
N ILE A 456 -12.17 -1.97 8.80
CA ILE A 456 -12.04 -0.51 8.94
C ILE A 456 -12.26 -0.17 10.41
N GLY A 457 -11.33 0.58 11.01
CA GLY A 457 -11.43 1.08 12.39
C GLY A 457 -11.75 2.56 12.44
N ASP A 458 -12.15 3.06 13.62
CA ASP A 458 -12.18 4.49 13.88
C ASP A 458 -10.76 5.08 13.95
N CYS A 459 -10.63 6.40 13.88
CA CYS A 459 -9.33 7.07 13.94
C CYS A 459 -8.53 6.62 15.18
N PHE A 460 -7.29 6.19 14.94
CA PHE A 460 -6.37 5.69 15.97
C PHE A 460 -6.87 4.46 16.74
N GLN A 461 -7.73 3.66 16.13
CA GLN A 461 -8.20 2.38 16.66
C GLN A 461 -7.63 1.21 15.85
N GLU A 462 -6.42 1.33 15.33
CA GLU A 462 -5.72 0.26 14.61
C GLU A 462 -5.67 -1.04 15.43
N LYS A 463 -5.51 -0.94 16.75
CA LYS A 463 -5.46 -2.11 17.65
C LYS A 463 -6.68 -3.00 17.52
N LYS A 464 -7.89 -2.43 17.37
CA LYS A 464 -9.12 -3.22 17.25
C LYS A 464 -9.15 -4.03 15.95
N ILE A 465 -8.80 -3.40 14.84
CA ILE A 465 -8.79 -4.09 13.53
C ILE A 465 -7.62 -5.07 13.42
N ILE A 466 -6.47 -4.80 14.03
CA ILE A 466 -5.35 -5.74 14.12
C ILE A 466 -5.75 -6.96 14.95
N GLN A 467 -6.39 -6.77 16.11
CA GLN A 467 -6.84 -7.88 16.97
C GLN A 467 -7.85 -8.79 16.26
N ALA A 468 -8.84 -8.22 15.57
CA ALA A 468 -9.81 -9.01 14.83
C ALA A 468 -9.19 -9.71 13.60
N ALA A 469 -8.30 -9.04 12.88
CA ALA A 469 -7.55 -9.63 11.79
C ALA A 469 -6.67 -10.79 12.26
N TYR A 470 -5.94 -10.59 13.36
CA TYR A 470 -5.11 -11.64 13.99
C TYR A 470 -5.96 -12.83 14.43
N THR A 471 -7.10 -12.59 15.09
CA THR A 471 -8.03 -13.65 15.51
C THR A 471 -8.53 -14.49 14.33
N PHE A 472 -8.89 -13.84 13.21
CA PHE A 472 -9.28 -14.57 12.00
C PHE A 472 -8.10 -15.36 11.41
N GLU A 473 -6.92 -14.75 11.37
CA GLU A 473 -5.71 -15.36 10.79
C GLU A 473 -5.30 -16.65 11.51
N GLN A 474 -5.55 -16.79 12.84
CA GLN A 474 -5.28 -18.02 13.59
C GLN A 474 -6.12 -19.22 13.12
N THR A 475 -7.15 -19.00 12.31
CA THR A 475 -7.99 -20.07 11.75
C THR A 475 -7.50 -20.61 10.41
N ARG A 476 -6.40 -20.08 9.87
CA ARG A 476 -5.90 -20.42 8.54
C ARG A 476 -4.36 -20.45 8.49
N THR A 477 -3.83 -21.06 7.44
CA THR A 477 -2.40 -21.06 7.14
C THR A 477 -2.15 -20.16 5.93
N TYR A 478 -1.06 -19.39 5.94
CA TYR A 478 -0.62 -18.62 4.78
C TYR A 478 -0.35 -19.55 3.60
N GLU A 479 -0.86 -19.19 2.44
CA GLU A 479 -0.62 -19.89 1.20
C GLU A 479 0.23 -19.02 0.27
N ALA A 480 1.38 -19.52 -0.16
CA ALA A 480 2.16 -18.90 -1.22
C ALA A 480 1.60 -19.28 -2.60
N PRO A 481 1.74 -18.41 -3.61
CA PRO A 481 1.40 -18.74 -5.00
C PRO A 481 2.11 -20.00 -5.49
N GLN A 482 1.43 -20.80 -6.34
CA GLN A 482 2.02 -22.04 -6.90
C GLN A 482 3.27 -21.74 -7.75
N PHE A 483 3.26 -20.65 -8.49
CA PHE A 483 4.40 -20.15 -9.26
C PHE A 483 5.69 -20.05 -8.43
N VAL A 484 5.60 -19.60 -7.18
CA VAL A 484 6.74 -19.48 -6.27
C VAL A 484 7.22 -20.86 -5.79
N LYS A 485 6.29 -21.81 -5.58
CA LYS A 485 6.62 -23.17 -5.11
C LYS A 485 7.30 -24.02 -6.17
N GLU A 486 6.96 -23.84 -7.44
CA GLU A 486 7.48 -24.66 -8.54
C GLU A 486 8.85 -24.20 -9.04
N GLY A 487 9.33 -23.02 -8.66
CA GLY A 487 10.68 -22.52 -8.99
C GLY A 487 10.92 -22.36 -10.50
N ARG A 488 9.89 -21.99 -11.24
CA ARG A 488 9.98 -21.78 -12.70
C ARG A 488 10.40 -20.38 -13.03
#